data_ed74cf22601703b5b056df0bb2f0f9ff
#
_entry.id   ed74cf22601703b5b056df0bb2f0f9ff
#
_cell.length_a   1.000
_cell.length_b   1.000
_cell.length_c   1.000
_cell.angle_alpha   90.00
_cell.angle_beta   90.00
_cell.angle_gamma   90.00
#
_symmetry.space_group_name_H-M   'P 1'
#
loop_
_entity.id
_entity.type
_entity.pdbx_description
1 polymer ?
#
loop_
_entity_poly.entity_id
_entity_poly.type
_entity_poly.pdbx_seq_one_letter_code
_entity_poly.pdbx_strand_id
1 'polypeptide(L)'
;MMKLFTGSFIFFLSAAITITIHSCASKDKGAKGLQNNISPVAVTVASPEVTALNGINASGRLEATETANISTRVMGYITKLNVKVGDQVKAGQVLATINNQDMSAKRAQANAMITEAEASLQSARKDYNRFTALYGQQSASEKELDNVTLQYNAAQARVEAAQQMRNEVSAMMSYTTLVAPFTGAVIQKSAEPGTLVSPGMPVLTIEKTASYQITAAIPETEISKIKLYNRAQIHVKSAGRIFEGAVTEINPSSQLSGGQYIVKISVPEKEMKGLYSGMYVNVRIDGEQNIQNETYGNKILVPLSAIVRKDQLEGLYTISQTGTALLRWVRPGKVYGENVEVLSGLNPSEQFILKADGKLYNGIPVIVKETR
;
A
#
# COMPACT_ATOMS: atom_id res chain seq x y z
N MET A 1 -55.34 4.60 29.75
CA MET A 1 -55.39 5.77 30.61
C MET A 1 -54.84 6.92 29.79
N MET A 2 -55.62 7.65 29.00
CA MET A 2 -56.66 8.64 29.31
C MET A 2 -56.12 9.91 29.99
N LYS A 3 -56.05 11.00 29.22
CA LYS A 3 -56.65 12.35 29.35
C LYS A 3 -55.90 13.28 28.40
N LEU A 4 -56.39 13.77 27.22
CA LEU A 4 -57.48 14.73 27.01
C LEU A 4 -57.47 15.96 27.93
N PHE A 5 -57.23 17.15 27.33
CA PHE A 5 -57.87 18.43 27.65
C PHE A 5 -57.55 19.40 26.50
N THR A 6 -58.37 19.72 25.63
CA THR A 6 -59.46 20.65 25.30
C THR A 6 -59.32 22.12 25.77
N GLY A 7 -59.44 23.00 24.76
CA GLY A 7 -60.30 24.21 24.82
C GLY A 7 -59.51 25.51 24.93
N SER A 8 -59.67 26.52 24.14
CA SER A 8 -60.85 27.37 23.94
C SER A 8 -60.38 28.60 23.16
N PHE A 9 -60.91 28.88 22.03
CA PHE A 9 -61.74 29.96 21.62
C PHE A 9 -61.71 31.25 22.46
N ILE A 10 -61.36 32.42 21.86
CA ILE A 10 -62.02 33.70 22.04
C ILE A 10 -61.80 34.61 20.82
N PHE A 11 -62.92 35.02 20.28
CA PHE A 11 -63.26 36.06 19.32
C PHE A 11 -63.03 37.50 19.85
N PHE A 12 -63.01 38.45 18.97
CA PHE A 12 -63.27 39.88 19.04
C PHE A 12 -62.14 40.72 18.45
N LEU A 13 -62.30 41.75 17.68
CA LEU A 13 -63.41 42.57 17.20
C LEU A 13 -62.81 43.56 16.19
N SER A 14 -63.60 43.86 15.16
CA SER A 14 -63.38 44.87 14.13
C SER A 14 -63.21 46.28 14.68
N ALA A 15 -62.28 47.05 14.07
CA ALA A 15 -62.40 48.52 14.08
C ALA A 15 -61.86 49.11 12.78
N ALA A 16 -62.70 49.50 11.90
CA ALA A 16 -62.44 50.30 10.73
C ALA A 16 -62.09 51.72 11.09
N ILE A 17 -60.96 52.21 10.64
CA ILE A 17 -60.64 53.66 10.65
C ILE A 17 -60.37 54.08 9.21
N THR A 18 -61.24 54.80 8.65
CA THR A 18 -61.18 55.57 7.41
C THR A 18 -60.38 56.82 7.61
N ILE A 19 -59.20 56.95 6.98
CA ILE A 19 -58.39 58.20 6.90
C ILE A 19 -58.50 58.70 5.45
N THR A 20 -59.11 59.85 5.29
CA THR A 20 -59.18 60.59 4.06
C THR A 20 -57.86 61.11 3.58
N ILE A 21 -57.49 60.76 2.36
CA ILE A 21 -56.23 61.21 1.68
C ILE A 21 -56.53 62.58 1.03
N HIS A 22 -55.93 63.63 1.49
CA HIS A 22 -55.85 64.91 0.79
C HIS A 22 -54.71 64.84 -0.23
N SER A 23 -55.07 64.85 -1.52
CA SER A 23 -54.13 64.97 -2.63
C SER A 23 -53.65 66.40 -2.78
N CYS A 24 -52.35 66.62 -2.54
CA CYS A 24 -51.64 67.80 -3.04
C CYS A 24 -50.86 67.45 -4.27
N ALA A 25 -51.31 67.85 -5.43
CA ALA A 25 -50.57 67.77 -6.66
C ALA A 25 -49.45 68.85 -6.67
N SER A 26 -48.20 68.47 -6.46
CA SER A 26 -47.05 69.32 -6.78
C SER A 26 -46.50 68.88 -8.15
N LYS A 27 -46.44 69.84 -9.05
CA LYS A 27 -45.83 69.76 -10.38
C LYS A 27 -44.37 69.42 -10.22
N ASP A 28 -44.00 68.20 -10.54
CA ASP A 28 -42.62 67.76 -10.59
C ASP A 28 -42.01 68.18 -11.89
N LYS A 29 -41.05 69.09 -11.81
CA LYS A 29 -40.15 69.46 -12.92
C LYS A 29 -39.20 68.31 -13.14
N GLY A 30 -39.19 67.85 -14.40
CA GLY A 30 -38.35 66.73 -14.88
C GLY A 30 -36.96 66.71 -14.28
N ALA A 31 -36.70 65.66 -13.51
CA ALA A 31 -35.32 65.25 -13.17
C ALA A 31 -34.70 64.75 -14.46
N LYS A 32 -33.85 65.56 -15.06
CA LYS A 32 -32.88 65.09 -16.06
C LYS A 32 -32.02 64.04 -15.38
N GLY A 33 -32.16 62.76 -15.77
CA GLY A 33 -31.25 61.70 -15.41
C GLY A 33 -29.83 62.14 -15.75
N LEU A 34 -28.99 62.26 -14.76
CA LEU A 34 -27.55 62.31 -14.91
C LEU A 34 -27.12 60.96 -15.52
N GLN A 35 -27.07 60.93 -16.84
CA GLN A 35 -26.28 59.89 -17.53
C GLN A 35 -24.82 60.14 -17.14
N ASN A 36 -24.38 59.51 -16.06
CA ASN A 36 -22.94 59.40 -15.81
C ASN A 36 -22.35 58.62 -17.00
N ASN A 37 -21.73 59.33 -17.92
CA ASN A 37 -20.89 58.75 -18.96
C ASN A 37 -19.66 58.12 -18.27
N ILE A 38 -19.87 56.92 -17.68
CA ILE A 38 -18.76 56.13 -17.13
C ILE A 38 -18.09 55.49 -18.32
N SER A 39 -16.90 55.97 -18.67
CA SER A 39 -16.10 55.30 -19.73
C SER A 39 -15.87 53.85 -19.33
N PRO A 40 -16.15 52.89 -20.24
CA PRO A 40 -15.98 51.48 -19.94
C PRO A 40 -14.50 51.16 -19.73
N VAL A 41 -14.24 50.31 -18.72
CA VAL A 41 -12.88 49.87 -18.38
C VAL A 41 -12.50 48.68 -19.26
N ALA A 42 -11.34 48.76 -19.87
CA ALA A 42 -10.82 47.64 -20.66
C ALA A 42 -10.30 46.54 -19.68
N VAL A 43 -10.76 45.30 -19.92
CA VAL A 43 -10.44 44.15 -19.08
C VAL A 43 -9.94 42.97 -19.90
N THR A 44 -9.05 42.19 -19.34
CA THR A 44 -8.64 40.87 -19.82
C THR A 44 -9.38 39.83 -19.04
N VAL A 45 -10.03 38.89 -19.71
CA VAL A 45 -10.78 37.78 -19.11
C VAL A 45 -10.00 36.49 -19.22
N ALA A 46 -10.24 35.60 -18.28
CA ALA A 46 -9.75 34.21 -18.32
C ALA A 46 -10.88 33.27 -17.93
N SER A 47 -10.82 32.06 -18.41
CA SER A 47 -11.64 30.96 -17.91
C SER A 47 -10.91 30.26 -16.77
N PRO A 48 -11.63 29.75 -15.76
CA PRO A 48 -11.01 28.96 -14.71
C PRO A 48 -10.31 27.75 -15.29
N GLU A 49 -9.15 27.43 -14.73
CA GLU A 49 -8.45 26.20 -15.07
C GLU A 49 -9.12 25.05 -14.31
N VAL A 50 -9.76 24.16 -15.06
CA VAL A 50 -10.38 22.97 -14.49
C VAL A 50 -9.34 21.86 -14.50
N THR A 51 -8.66 21.70 -13.39
CA THR A 51 -7.69 20.61 -13.23
C THR A 51 -8.38 19.42 -12.58
N ALA A 52 -8.67 18.42 -13.39
CA ALA A 52 -9.01 17.11 -12.87
C ALA A 52 -7.73 16.56 -12.20
N LEU A 53 -7.62 16.70 -10.89
CA LEU A 53 -6.60 15.98 -10.13
C LEU A 53 -7.02 14.50 -10.08
N ASN A 54 -6.98 13.85 -11.25
CA ASN A 54 -7.29 12.44 -11.41
C ASN A 54 -6.15 11.65 -10.79
N GLY A 55 -6.38 11.10 -9.62
CA GLY A 55 -5.44 10.21 -8.96
C GLY A 55 -5.81 10.02 -7.49
N ILE A 56 -5.73 8.79 -7.06
CA ILE A 56 -5.94 8.39 -5.69
C ILE A 56 -4.63 8.59 -4.95
N ASN A 57 -4.65 9.47 -3.94
CA ASN A 57 -3.48 9.71 -3.12
C ASN A 57 -3.47 8.73 -1.96
N ALA A 58 -2.38 8.02 -1.80
CA ALA A 58 -2.16 7.05 -0.74
C ALA A 58 -0.79 7.25 -0.10
N SER A 59 -0.68 6.85 1.15
CA SER A 59 0.60 6.72 1.84
C SER A 59 0.99 5.26 1.88
N GLY A 60 2.27 4.98 1.71
CA GLY A 60 2.79 3.63 1.72
C GLY A 60 4.18 3.55 2.32
N ARG A 61 4.73 2.34 2.30
CA ARG A 61 6.10 2.04 2.69
C ARG A 61 6.81 1.27 1.61
N LEU A 62 8.07 1.51 1.48
CA LEU A 62 8.97 0.69 0.69
C LEU A 62 9.28 -0.59 1.47
N GLU A 63 9.11 -1.75 0.86
CA GLU A 63 9.39 -3.05 1.47
C GLU A 63 10.22 -3.88 0.50
N ALA A 64 11.07 -4.76 1.04
CA ALA A 64 11.74 -5.75 0.21
C ALA A 64 10.69 -6.73 -0.36
N THR A 65 10.90 -7.19 -1.59
CA THR A 65 9.99 -8.18 -2.20
C THR A 65 10.03 -9.54 -1.51
N GLU A 66 11.16 -9.87 -0.91
CA GLU A 66 11.36 -11.11 -0.16
C GLU A 66 12.05 -10.82 1.18
N THR A 67 11.45 -11.31 2.26
CA THR A 67 11.98 -11.25 3.62
C THR A 67 11.95 -12.66 4.22
N ALA A 68 13.05 -13.11 4.79
CA ALA A 68 13.14 -14.40 5.45
C ALA A 68 13.53 -14.24 6.91
N ASN A 69 12.70 -14.75 7.81
CA ASN A 69 13.04 -14.94 9.21
C ASN A 69 13.71 -16.31 9.36
N ILE A 70 15.02 -16.29 9.58
CA ILE A 70 15.82 -17.50 9.72
C ILE A 70 15.66 -18.02 11.15
N SER A 71 15.07 -19.19 11.27
CA SER A 71 14.82 -19.88 12.53
C SER A 71 15.39 -21.30 12.49
N THR A 72 15.53 -21.92 13.67
CA THR A 72 15.93 -23.31 13.80
C THR A 72 14.72 -24.23 13.95
N ARG A 73 14.92 -25.53 13.64
CA ARG A 73 13.96 -26.61 13.93
C ARG A 73 14.40 -27.46 15.11
N VAL A 74 15.59 -27.21 15.65
CA VAL A 74 16.16 -27.96 16.78
C VAL A 74 16.47 -26.99 17.92
N MET A 75 16.40 -27.49 19.15
CA MET A 75 16.84 -26.75 20.33
C MET A 75 18.34 -26.91 20.52
N GLY A 76 19.02 -25.82 20.88
CA GLY A 76 20.46 -25.86 21.19
C GLY A 76 21.06 -24.46 21.34
N TYR A 77 22.31 -24.40 21.78
CA TYR A 77 23.06 -23.15 21.91
C TYR A 77 23.69 -22.76 20.60
N ILE A 78 23.61 -21.48 20.23
CA ILE A 78 24.36 -20.94 19.09
C ILE A 78 25.86 -20.99 19.41
N THR A 79 26.62 -21.76 18.63
CA THR A 79 28.09 -21.86 18.78
C THR A 79 28.82 -20.77 18.01
N LYS A 80 28.30 -20.43 16.81
CA LYS A 80 28.90 -19.39 15.94
C LYS A 80 27.80 -18.64 15.24
N LEU A 81 28.01 -17.33 15.07
CA LEU A 81 27.21 -16.46 14.22
C LEU A 81 28.18 -15.73 13.29
N ASN A 82 28.12 -16.04 12.00
CA ASN A 82 29.12 -15.63 11.02
C ASN A 82 28.81 -14.31 10.33
N VAL A 83 27.72 -13.65 10.73
CA VAL A 83 27.22 -12.43 10.09
C VAL A 83 26.82 -11.37 11.11
N LYS A 84 26.84 -10.11 10.67
CA LYS A 84 26.40 -8.94 11.44
C LYS A 84 25.27 -8.25 10.69
N VAL A 85 24.52 -7.40 11.39
CA VAL A 85 23.52 -6.53 10.77
C VAL A 85 24.23 -5.61 9.75
N GLY A 86 23.67 -5.55 8.54
CA GLY A 86 24.24 -4.83 7.41
C GLY A 86 25.07 -5.68 6.44
N ASP A 87 25.48 -6.90 6.83
CA ASP A 87 26.26 -7.77 5.96
C ASP A 87 25.43 -8.28 4.77
N GLN A 88 26.09 -8.33 3.60
CA GLN A 88 25.55 -8.98 2.40
C GLN A 88 25.84 -10.47 2.45
N VAL A 89 24.83 -11.29 2.20
CA VAL A 89 24.92 -12.76 2.22
C VAL A 89 24.46 -13.34 0.88
N LYS A 90 25.06 -14.46 0.50
CA LYS A 90 24.68 -15.20 -0.72
C LYS A 90 23.78 -16.38 -0.37
N ALA A 91 22.92 -16.78 -1.32
CA ALA A 91 22.14 -18.00 -1.18
C ALA A 91 23.04 -19.20 -0.81
N GLY A 92 22.63 -20.00 0.19
CA GLY A 92 23.41 -21.13 0.72
C GLY A 92 24.54 -20.77 1.68
N GLN A 93 24.84 -19.49 1.90
CA GLN A 93 25.89 -19.07 2.84
C GLN A 93 25.50 -19.44 4.27
N VAL A 94 26.44 -20.02 5.04
CA VAL A 94 26.24 -20.37 6.46
C VAL A 94 26.22 -19.10 7.31
N LEU A 95 25.11 -18.89 8.00
CA LEU A 95 24.84 -17.70 8.83
C LEU A 95 25.14 -17.97 10.30
N ALA A 96 24.65 -19.10 10.81
CA ALA A 96 24.84 -19.50 12.19
C ALA A 96 24.97 -21.02 12.30
N THR A 97 25.61 -21.45 13.38
CA THR A 97 25.76 -22.86 13.72
C THR A 97 25.29 -23.07 15.15
N ILE A 98 24.48 -24.08 15.36
CA ILE A 98 23.97 -24.52 16.66
C ILE A 98 24.80 -25.71 17.11
N ASN A 99 24.99 -25.88 18.42
CA ASN A 99 25.66 -27.04 18.98
C ASN A 99 24.97 -28.34 18.53
N ASN A 100 25.73 -29.24 17.94
CA ASN A 100 25.24 -30.49 17.38
C ASN A 100 25.88 -31.74 18.03
N GLN A 101 26.52 -31.61 19.19
CA GLN A 101 27.21 -32.73 19.83
C GLN A 101 26.26 -33.92 20.07
N ASP A 102 25.04 -33.67 20.57
CA ASP A 102 24.05 -34.73 20.81
C ASP A 102 23.64 -35.42 19.51
N MET A 103 23.48 -34.64 18.43
CA MET A 103 23.15 -35.20 17.10
C MET A 103 24.30 -35.98 16.52
N SER A 104 25.55 -35.52 16.76
CA SER A 104 26.74 -36.24 16.36
C SER A 104 26.88 -37.59 17.06
N ALA A 105 26.59 -37.65 18.38
CA ALA A 105 26.56 -38.89 19.11
C ALA A 105 25.48 -39.88 18.62
N LYS A 106 24.25 -39.37 18.36
CA LYS A 106 23.19 -40.15 17.75
C LYS A 106 23.54 -40.68 16.36
N ARG A 107 24.23 -39.88 15.54
CA ARG A 107 24.71 -40.31 14.23
C ARG A 107 25.75 -41.43 14.33
N ALA A 108 26.67 -41.32 15.32
CA ALA A 108 27.65 -42.38 15.57
C ALA A 108 26.95 -43.69 16.01
N GLN A 109 25.94 -43.62 16.87
CA GLN A 109 25.12 -44.75 17.26
C GLN A 109 24.39 -45.39 16.06
N ALA A 110 23.75 -44.58 15.20
CA ALA A 110 23.08 -45.09 13.99
C ALA A 110 24.08 -45.77 13.04
N ASN A 111 25.29 -45.24 12.88
CA ASN A 111 26.33 -45.87 12.08
C ASN A 111 26.76 -47.22 12.66
N ALA A 112 26.90 -47.36 14.00
CA ALA A 112 27.18 -48.62 14.65
C ALA A 112 26.09 -49.68 14.40
N MET A 113 24.79 -49.26 14.45
CA MET A 113 23.67 -50.14 14.11
C MET A 113 23.68 -50.60 12.65
N ILE A 114 24.09 -49.74 11.72
CA ILE A 114 24.27 -50.14 10.32
C ILE A 114 25.36 -51.23 10.20
N THR A 115 26.51 -51.02 10.85
CA THR A 115 27.62 -51.98 10.81
C THR A 115 27.22 -53.34 11.38
N GLU A 116 26.46 -53.37 12.46
CA GLU A 116 25.90 -54.60 13.09
C GLU A 116 24.93 -55.30 12.11
N ALA A 117 23.98 -54.54 11.50
CA ALA A 117 23.01 -55.08 10.57
C ALA A 117 23.66 -55.61 9.32
N GLU A 118 24.67 -54.90 8.78
CA GLU A 118 25.47 -55.35 7.60
C GLU A 118 26.24 -56.64 7.86
N ALA A 119 26.83 -56.79 9.07
CA ALA A 119 27.51 -58.03 9.44
C ALA A 119 26.51 -59.21 9.52
N SER A 120 25.32 -59.00 10.09
CA SER A 120 24.22 -59.96 10.14
C SER A 120 23.74 -60.34 8.69
N LEU A 121 23.57 -59.36 7.81
CA LEU A 121 23.18 -59.58 6.43
C LEU A 121 24.25 -60.39 5.67
N GLN A 122 25.49 -60.08 5.88
CA GLN A 122 26.60 -60.81 5.26
C GLN A 122 26.60 -62.29 5.67
N SER A 123 26.34 -62.60 6.94
CA SER A 123 26.17 -63.97 7.44
C SER A 123 24.99 -64.66 6.80
N ALA A 124 23.79 -64.04 6.87
CA ALA A 124 22.58 -64.59 6.32
C ALA A 124 22.69 -64.83 4.78
N ARG A 125 23.37 -63.91 4.05
CA ARG A 125 23.65 -64.07 2.62
C ARG A 125 24.54 -65.26 2.31
N LYS A 126 25.57 -65.53 3.13
CA LYS A 126 26.41 -66.73 2.96
C LYS A 126 25.60 -68.01 3.16
N ASP A 127 24.72 -68.04 4.18
CA ASP A 127 23.88 -69.19 4.41
C ASP A 127 22.84 -69.39 3.27
N TYR A 128 22.18 -68.34 2.87
CA TYR A 128 21.25 -68.36 1.71
C TYR A 128 21.91 -68.88 0.45
N ASN A 129 23.09 -68.41 0.08
CA ASN A 129 23.83 -68.85 -1.08
C ASN A 129 24.22 -70.33 -0.98
N ARG A 130 24.67 -70.78 0.22
CA ARG A 130 25.04 -72.17 0.48
C ARG A 130 23.83 -73.11 0.34
N PHE A 131 22.69 -72.77 0.99
CA PHE A 131 21.49 -73.63 0.94
C PHE A 131 20.82 -73.63 -0.42
N THR A 132 20.89 -72.54 -1.17
CA THR A 132 20.45 -72.47 -2.57
C THR A 132 21.23 -73.47 -3.43
N ALA A 133 22.58 -73.56 -3.25
CA ALA A 133 23.38 -74.54 -3.99
C ALA A 133 23.10 -75.99 -3.57
N LEU A 134 22.91 -76.27 -2.24
CA LEU A 134 22.56 -77.58 -1.74
C LEU A 134 21.16 -78.04 -2.21
N TYR A 135 20.21 -77.15 -2.24
CA TYR A 135 18.85 -77.42 -2.77
C TYR A 135 18.88 -77.80 -4.25
N GLY A 136 19.67 -77.08 -5.07
CA GLY A 136 19.90 -77.38 -6.45
C GLY A 136 20.56 -78.74 -6.68
N GLN A 137 21.31 -79.30 -5.70
CA GLN A 137 21.89 -80.63 -5.69
C GLN A 137 21.02 -81.66 -4.96
N GLN A 138 19.78 -81.37 -4.64
CA GLN A 138 18.87 -82.21 -3.87
C GLN A 138 19.36 -82.66 -2.50
N SER A 139 20.31 -81.84 -1.89
CA SER A 139 20.97 -82.12 -0.61
C SER A 139 20.40 -81.24 0.54
N ALA A 140 19.39 -80.42 0.28
CA ALA A 140 18.62 -79.66 1.29
C ALA A 140 17.16 -79.74 0.93
N SER A 141 16.31 -79.60 1.96
CA SER A 141 14.86 -79.53 1.79
C SER A 141 14.38 -78.10 1.41
N GLU A 142 13.21 -78.04 0.81
CA GLU A 142 12.53 -76.76 0.49
C GLU A 142 12.32 -75.90 1.75
N LYS A 143 11.91 -76.53 2.86
CA LYS A 143 11.74 -75.86 4.17
C LYS A 143 13.02 -75.21 4.73
N GLU A 144 14.16 -75.85 4.53
CA GLU A 144 15.48 -75.29 4.92
C GLU A 144 15.84 -74.10 4.06
N LEU A 145 15.60 -74.16 2.73
CA LEU A 145 15.80 -73.03 1.83
C LEU A 145 14.88 -71.86 2.19
N ASP A 146 13.59 -72.12 2.48
CA ASP A 146 12.65 -71.07 2.86
C ASP A 146 13.05 -70.39 4.14
N ASN A 147 13.55 -71.15 5.16
CA ASN A 147 14.00 -70.57 6.43
C ASN A 147 15.20 -69.62 6.24
N VAL A 148 16.22 -70.00 5.44
CA VAL A 148 17.37 -69.12 5.21
C VAL A 148 17.02 -67.94 4.31
N THR A 149 16.06 -68.12 3.38
CA THR A 149 15.51 -67.02 2.58
C THR A 149 14.81 -66.00 3.46
N LEU A 150 13.97 -66.46 4.39
CA LEU A 150 13.33 -65.54 5.36
C LEU A 150 14.36 -64.82 6.21
N GLN A 151 15.42 -65.52 6.69
CA GLN A 151 16.48 -64.91 7.49
C GLN A 151 17.26 -63.85 6.68
N TYR A 152 17.58 -64.16 5.39
CA TYR A 152 18.26 -63.23 4.50
C TYR A 152 17.40 -61.96 4.27
N ASN A 153 16.12 -62.12 3.93
CA ASN A 153 15.21 -61.03 3.70
C ASN A 153 15.01 -60.20 4.99
N ALA A 154 14.90 -60.83 6.14
CA ALA A 154 14.80 -60.14 7.42
C ALA A 154 16.06 -59.32 7.75
N ALA A 155 17.26 -59.89 7.46
CA ALA A 155 18.52 -59.16 7.67
C ALA A 155 18.68 -58.00 6.72
N GLN A 156 18.22 -58.14 5.47
CA GLN A 156 18.19 -57.05 4.48
C GLN A 156 17.29 -55.91 4.97
N ALA A 157 16.09 -56.21 5.46
CA ALA A 157 15.16 -55.21 6.00
C ALA A 157 15.72 -54.49 7.23
N ARG A 158 16.53 -55.17 8.05
CA ARG A 158 17.21 -54.55 9.23
C ARG A 158 18.29 -53.53 8.79
N VAL A 159 19.06 -53.84 7.76
CA VAL A 159 20.03 -52.86 7.21
C VAL A 159 19.31 -51.63 6.69
N GLU A 160 18.23 -51.79 5.94
CA GLU A 160 17.44 -50.67 5.44
C GLU A 160 16.87 -49.82 6.61
N ALA A 161 16.30 -50.45 7.62
CA ALA A 161 15.80 -49.75 8.80
C ALA A 161 16.90 -48.91 9.53
N ALA A 162 18.11 -49.49 9.70
CA ALA A 162 19.24 -48.81 10.29
C ALA A 162 19.72 -47.65 9.43
N GLN A 163 19.71 -47.77 8.11
CA GLN A 163 20.02 -46.70 7.15
C GLN A 163 19.03 -45.56 7.24
N GLN A 164 17.71 -45.85 7.36
CA GLN A 164 16.69 -44.81 7.53
C GLN A 164 16.88 -44.06 8.84
N MET A 165 17.22 -44.73 9.93
CA MET A 165 17.55 -44.07 11.21
C MET A 165 18.73 -43.12 11.08
N ARG A 166 19.80 -43.49 10.38
CA ARG A 166 20.93 -42.59 10.09
C ARG A 166 20.48 -41.38 9.26
N ASN A 167 19.62 -41.58 8.24
CA ASN A 167 19.10 -40.54 7.38
C ASN A 167 18.27 -39.52 8.19
N GLU A 168 17.41 -40.00 9.13
CA GLU A 168 16.67 -39.15 10.05
C GLU A 168 17.60 -38.25 10.89
N VAL A 169 18.63 -38.85 11.53
CA VAL A 169 19.59 -38.06 12.32
C VAL A 169 20.36 -37.09 11.44
N SER A 170 20.71 -37.46 10.22
CA SER A 170 21.40 -36.59 9.27
C SER A 170 20.52 -35.40 8.85
N ALA A 171 19.22 -35.60 8.67
CA ALA A 171 18.26 -34.54 8.40
C ALA A 171 18.15 -33.59 9.63
N MET A 172 18.10 -34.12 10.84
CA MET A 172 18.10 -33.29 12.06
C MET A 172 19.42 -32.49 12.19
N MET A 173 20.56 -33.06 11.86
CA MET A 173 21.85 -32.37 11.84
C MET A 173 21.84 -31.20 10.86
N SER A 174 21.21 -31.31 9.70
CA SER A 174 21.14 -30.22 8.74
C SER A 174 20.48 -28.96 9.33
N TYR A 175 19.54 -29.14 10.25
CA TYR A 175 18.84 -28.01 10.93
C TYR A 175 19.71 -27.28 11.96
N THR A 176 20.89 -27.83 12.32
CA THR A 176 21.86 -27.15 13.21
C THR A 176 22.69 -26.11 12.47
N THR A 177 22.66 -26.09 11.16
CA THR A 177 23.38 -25.13 10.32
C THR A 177 22.36 -24.24 9.62
N LEU A 178 22.28 -22.98 10.01
CA LEU A 178 21.35 -22.01 9.41
C LEU A 178 22.01 -21.38 8.21
N VAL A 179 21.35 -21.46 7.05
CA VAL A 179 21.83 -20.93 5.78
C VAL A 179 20.88 -19.89 5.20
N ALA A 180 21.41 -18.98 4.38
CA ALA A 180 20.60 -17.98 3.68
C ALA A 180 19.80 -18.65 2.54
N PRO A 181 18.47 -18.46 2.46
CA PRO A 181 17.64 -19.03 1.40
C PRO A 181 17.82 -18.32 0.06
N PHE A 182 18.19 -17.04 0.08
CA PHE A 182 18.46 -16.20 -1.09
C PHE A 182 19.58 -15.19 -0.80
N THR A 183 20.07 -14.53 -1.83
CA THR A 183 21.05 -13.45 -1.71
C THR A 183 20.38 -12.19 -1.22
N GLY A 184 20.91 -11.59 -0.13
CA GLY A 184 20.29 -10.43 0.51
C GLY A 184 21.16 -9.80 1.57
N ALA A 185 20.59 -8.91 2.38
CA ALA A 185 21.23 -8.26 3.51
C ALA A 185 20.62 -8.71 4.83
N VAL A 186 21.43 -8.85 5.86
CA VAL A 186 20.98 -9.10 7.23
C VAL A 186 20.46 -7.78 7.80
N ILE A 187 19.15 -7.72 8.09
CA ILE A 187 18.52 -6.51 8.62
C ILE A 187 18.34 -6.54 10.13
N GLN A 188 18.23 -7.72 10.69
CA GLN A 188 18.02 -7.90 12.13
C GLN A 188 18.73 -9.15 12.63
N LYS A 189 19.23 -9.07 13.85
CA LYS A 189 19.82 -10.16 14.62
C LYS A 189 19.08 -10.24 15.94
N SER A 190 18.43 -11.38 16.21
CA SER A 190 17.61 -11.62 17.41
C SER A 190 18.30 -12.50 18.43
N ALA A 191 19.45 -13.12 18.08
CA ALA A 191 20.18 -14.01 18.99
C ALA A 191 21.69 -13.84 18.82
N GLU A 192 22.45 -14.15 19.87
CA GLU A 192 23.92 -14.05 19.95
C GLU A 192 24.55 -15.42 20.16
N PRO A 193 25.86 -15.61 19.88
CA PRO A 193 26.58 -16.79 20.31
C PRO A 193 26.42 -17.03 21.82
N GLY A 194 26.12 -18.27 22.21
CA GLY A 194 25.80 -18.65 23.56
C GLY A 194 24.32 -18.57 23.92
N THR A 195 23.47 -18.02 23.08
CA THR A 195 22.00 -18.01 23.28
C THR A 195 21.42 -19.40 23.02
N LEU A 196 20.56 -19.86 23.92
CA LEU A 196 19.72 -21.04 23.71
C LEU A 196 18.57 -20.69 22.78
N VAL A 197 18.45 -21.38 21.65
CA VAL A 197 17.36 -21.22 20.68
C VAL A 197 16.47 -22.45 20.64
N SER A 198 15.19 -22.24 20.34
CA SER A 198 14.17 -23.27 20.25
C SER A 198 13.52 -23.27 18.87
N PRO A 199 12.85 -24.37 18.48
CA PRO A 199 12.14 -24.46 17.21
C PRO A 199 11.17 -23.28 17.00
N GLY A 200 11.27 -22.64 15.83
CA GLY A 200 10.44 -21.49 15.46
C GLY A 200 10.95 -20.13 15.96
N MET A 201 11.93 -20.10 16.89
CA MET A 201 12.51 -18.83 17.36
C MET A 201 13.35 -18.19 16.26
N PRO A 202 13.09 -16.93 15.85
CA PRO A 202 13.89 -16.26 14.86
C PRO A 202 15.29 -15.95 15.40
N VAL A 203 16.33 -16.28 14.65
CA VAL A 203 17.72 -16.01 14.98
C VAL A 203 18.18 -14.71 14.28
N LEU A 204 17.81 -14.56 13.02
CA LEU A 204 18.11 -13.37 12.23
C LEU A 204 17.09 -13.21 11.10
N THR A 205 16.99 -11.99 10.56
CA THR A 205 16.13 -11.68 9.42
C THR A 205 16.98 -11.18 8.26
N ILE A 206 16.68 -11.69 7.06
CA ILE A 206 17.34 -11.32 5.82
C ILE A 206 16.30 -10.73 4.87
N GLU A 207 16.65 -9.63 4.22
CA GLU A 207 15.86 -9.06 3.12
C GLU A 207 16.64 -9.14 1.80
N LYS A 208 15.91 -9.36 0.72
CA LYS A 208 16.48 -9.35 -0.63
C LYS A 208 16.89 -7.92 -0.98
N THR A 209 18.17 -7.73 -1.30
CA THR A 209 18.69 -6.43 -1.71
C THR A 209 18.35 -6.10 -3.16
N ALA A 210 18.18 -4.80 -3.43
CA ALA A 210 17.87 -4.28 -4.76
C ALA A 210 16.60 -4.90 -5.41
N SER A 211 15.63 -5.26 -4.57
CA SER A 211 14.32 -5.74 -5.02
C SER A 211 13.26 -5.21 -4.05
N TYR A 212 12.65 -4.09 -4.40
CA TYR A 212 11.69 -3.38 -3.55
C TYR A 212 10.34 -3.28 -4.22
N GLN A 213 9.31 -3.28 -3.39
CA GLN A 213 7.93 -2.96 -3.73
C GLN A 213 7.39 -1.92 -2.75
N ILE A 214 6.33 -1.25 -3.12
CA ILE A 214 5.64 -0.32 -2.24
C ILE A 214 4.34 -0.95 -1.81
N THR A 215 4.11 -0.98 -0.51
CA THR A 215 2.86 -1.39 0.10
C THR A 215 2.10 -0.13 0.51
N ALA A 216 1.02 0.19 -0.22
CA ALA A 216 0.19 1.37 0.01
C ALA A 216 -1.17 0.98 0.58
N ALA A 217 -1.68 1.78 1.52
CA ALA A 217 -2.98 1.60 2.13
C ALA A 217 -4.02 2.51 1.45
N ILE A 218 -5.08 1.91 0.93
CA ILE A 218 -6.13 2.57 0.15
C ILE A 218 -7.45 2.51 0.92
N PRO A 219 -8.15 3.63 1.10
CA PRO A 219 -9.49 3.64 1.69
C PRO A 219 -10.49 2.82 0.86
N GLU A 220 -11.48 2.22 1.54
CA GLU A 220 -12.54 1.44 0.89
C GLU A 220 -13.30 2.22 -0.19
N THR A 221 -13.50 3.52 0.01
CA THR A 221 -14.19 4.40 -0.93
C THR A 221 -13.48 4.56 -2.28
N GLU A 222 -12.18 4.27 -2.33
CA GLU A 222 -11.34 4.50 -3.50
C GLU A 222 -10.88 3.20 -4.18
N ILE A 223 -10.96 2.05 -3.49
CA ILE A 223 -10.38 0.79 -3.99
C ILE A 223 -11.04 0.31 -5.29
N SER A 224 -12.34 0.55 -5.46
CA SER A 224 -13.09 0.17 -6.67
C SER A 224 -12.59 0.85 -7.95
N LYS A 225 -11.89 1.98 -7.81
CA LYS A 225 -11.33 2.77 -8.91
C LYS A 225 -9.94 2.30 -9.32
N ILE A 226 -9.31 1.41 -8.53
CA ILE A 226 -7.95 0.92 -8.77
C ILE A 226 -8.01 -0.43 -9.45
N LYS A 227 -7.24 -0.57 -10.52
CA LYS A 227 -7.05 -1.83 -11.25
C LYS A 227 -5.58 -2.22 -11.31
N LEU A 228 -5.35 -3.51 -11.57
CA LEU A 228 -4.00 -4.00 -11.88
C LEU A 228 -3.42 -3.21 -13.05
N TYR A 229 -2.13 -2.92 -12.94
CA TYR A 229 -1.34 -2.15 -13.92
C TYR A 229 -1.70 -0.66 -14.02
N ASN A 230 -2.58 -0.11 -13.16
CA ASN A 230 -2.71 1.33 -13.06
C ASN A 230 -1.33 1.95 -12.79
N ARG A 231 -1.03 3.05 -13.49
CA ARG A 231 0.19 3.83 -13.25
C ARG A 231 0.13 4.48 -11.88
N ALA A 232 1.27 4.52 -11.22
CA ALA A 232 1.41 5.16 -9.93
C ALA A 232 2.63 6.06 -9.94
N GLN A 233 2.45 7.32 -9.62
CA GLN A 233 3.54 8.26 -9.37
C GLN A 233 3.94 8.14 -7.91
N ILE A 234 5.20 7.87 -7.66
CA ILE A 234 5.78 7.60 -6.34
C ILE A 234 6.70 8.73 -5.95
N HIS A 235 6.45 9.31 -4.79
CA HIS A 235 7.29 10.36 -4.22
C HIS A 235 7.92 9.88 -2.92
N VAL A 236 9.23 9.60 -2.96
CA VAL A 236 10.04 9.23 -1.79
C VAL A 236 10.67 10.50 -1.22
N LYS A 237 10.00 11.13 -0.26
CA LYS A 237 10.43 12.43 0.31
C LYS A 237 11.83 12.37 0.92
N SER A 238 12.15 11.28 1.65
CA SER A 238 13.44 11.09 2.31
C SER A 238 14.62 11.01 1.33
N ALA A 239 14.37 10.58 0.09
CA ALA A 239 15.37 10.49 -0.96
C ALA A 239 15.28 11.65 -1.97
N GLY A 240 14.26 12.54 -1.87
CA GLY A 240 14.01 13.63 -2.81
C GLY A 240 13.71 13.16 -4.23
N ARG A 241 13.13 11.96 -4.39
CA ARG A 241 12.97 11.30 -5.71
C ARG A 241 11.51 11.10 -6.05
N ILE A 242 11.21 11.28 -7.33
CA ILE A 242 9.91 11.00 -7.92
C ILE A 242 10.13 10.07 -9.11
N PHE A 243 9.39 8.97 -9.17
CA PHE A 243 9.42 8.03 -10.27
C PHE A 243 8.06 7.35 -10.46
N GLU A 244 7.90 6.64 -11.57
CA GLU A 244 6.68 5.92 -11.89
C GLU A 244 6.83 4.43 -11.59
N GLY A 245 5.74 3.83 -11.13
CA GLY A 245 5.56 2.40 -10.95
C GLY A 245 4.19 1.97 -11.45
N ALA A 246 3.84 0.71 -11.25
CA ALA A 246 2.54 0.16 -11.61
C ALA A 246 1.99 -0.71 -10.46
N VAL A 247 0.67 -0.73 -10.33
CA VAL A 247 -0.03 -1.62 -9.40
C VAL A 247 0.17 -3.06 -9.84
N THR A 248 0.76 -3.89 -8.96
CA THR A 248 1.06 -5.30 -9.24
C THR A 248 0.13 -6.26 -8.50
N GLU A 249 -0.39 -5.84 -7.36
CA GLU A 249 -1.25 -6.67 -6.52
C GLU A 249 -2.26 -5.81 -5.76
N ILE A 250 -3.48 -6.29 -5.65
CA ILE A 250 -4.54 -5.68 -4.85
C ILE A 250 -5.04 -6.75 -3.89
N ASN A 251 -4.87 -6.53 -2.58
CA ASN A 251 -5.39 -7.44 -1.58
C ASN A 251 -6.94 -7.32 -1.55
N PRO A 252 -7.68 -8.41 -1.74
CA PRO A 252 -9.15 -8.37 -1.76
C PRO A 252 -9.80 -8.19 -0.38
N SER A 253 -9.03 -8.17 0.70
CA SER A 253 -9.53 -8.08 2.07
C SER A 253 -8.91 -6.91 2.82
N SER A 254 -9.74 -6.17 3.56
CA SER A 254 -9.34 -5.08 4.46
C SER A 254 -9.37 -5.46 5.95
N GLN A 255 -9.74 -6.72 6.29
CA GLN A 255 -9.96 -7.13 7.68
C GLN A 255 -8.73 -7.02 8.59
N LEU A 256 -7.55 -7.30 8.06
CA LEU A 256 -6.28 -7.26 8.81
C LEU A 256 -5.59 -5.89 8.79
N SER A 257 -6.13 -4.93 8.05
CA SER A 257 -5.51 -3.62 7.77
C SER A 257 -6.34 -2.44 8.28
N GLY A 258 -7.24 -2.68 9.24
CA GLY A 258 -8.04 -1.60 9.84
C GLY A 258 -9.03 -0.94 8.88
N GLY A 259 -9.63 -1.69 7.95
CA GLY A 259 -10.59 -1.18 6.98
C GLY A 259 -9.95 -0.52 5.74
N GLN A 260 -8.65 -0.67 5.55
CA GLN A 260 -7.94 -0.21 4.37
C GLN A 260 -7.54 -1.39 3.49
N TYR A 261 -7.57 -1.20 2.19
CA TYR A 261 -7.08 -2.20 1.24
C TYR A 261 -5.60 -2.00 0.97
N ILE A 262 -4.86 -3.08 0.98
CA ILE A 262 -3.42 -3.05 0.69
C ILE A 262 -3.21 -3.26 -0.80
N VAL A 263 -2.48 -2.34 -1.40
CA VAL A 263 -2.09 -2.37 -2.81
C VAL A 263 -0.57 -2.39 -2.90
N LYS A 264 -0.02 -3.32 -3.69
CA LYS A 264 1.40 -3.37 -3.98
C LYS A 264 1.71 -2.72 -5.31
N ILE A 265 2.79 -1.96 -5.35
CA ILE A 265 3.22 -1.18 -6.50
C ILE A 265 4.68 -1.51 -6.78
N SER A 266 5.00 -1.76 -8.04
CA SER A 266 6.37 -2.05 -8.47
C SER A 266 7.27 -0.82 -8.40
N VAL A 267 8.54 -1.07 -8.07
CA VAL A 267 9.62 -0.07 -8.15
C VAL A 267 10.53 -0.49 -9.30
N PRO A 268 10.79 0.38 -10.30
CA PRO A 268 11.71 0.07 -11.38
C PRO A 268 13.14 -0.16 -10.86
N GLU A 269 13.86 -1.14 -11.42
CA GLU A 269 15.22 -1.50 -10.98
C GLU A 269 16.19 -0.32 -10.97
N LYS A 270 16.12 0.56 -11.99
CA LYS A 270 16.93 1.77 -12.10
C LYS A 270 16.76 2.73 -10.92
N GLU A 271 15.61 2.67 -10.25
CA GLU A 271 15.25 3.54 -9.13
C GLU A 271 15.59 2.95 -7.76
N MET A 272 15.98 1.68 -7.69
CA MET A 272 16.20 0.98 -6.42
C MET A 272 17.48 1.42 -5.68
N LYS A 273 18.48 1.94 -6.41
CA LYS A 273 19.75 2.36 -5.81
C LYS A 273 19.54 3.52 -4.83
N GLY A 274 20.00 3.33 -3.58
CA GLY A 274 19.89 4.34 -2.51
C GLY A 274 18.52 4.40 -1.84
N LEU A 275 17.61 3.47 -2.14
CA LEU A 275 16.39 3.25 -1.39
C LEU A 275 16.63 2.17 -0.33
N TYR A 276 15.92 2.28 0.79
CA TYR A 276 15.97 1.33 1.90
C TYR A 276 14.56 0.90 2.28
N SER A 277 14.43 -0.37 2.67
CA SER A 277 13.19 -0.89 3.24
C SER A 277 12.75 -0.05 4.45
N GLY A 278 11.44 0.14 4.63
CA GLY A 278 10.87 0.96 5.68
C GLY A 278 10.71 2.45 5.34
N MET A 279 11.25 2.95 4.22
CA MET A 279 11.05 4.34 3.80
C MET A 279 9.58 4.62 3.50
N TYR A 280 9.07 5.75 4.02
CA TYR A 280 7.73 6.25 3.71
C TYR A 280 7.68 6.87 2.33
N VAL A 281 6.60 6.57 1.62
CA VAL A 281 6.34 7.10 0.28
C VAL A 281 4.93 7.64 0.18
N ASN A 282 4.77 8.71 -0.61
CA ASN A 282 3.46 9.14 -1.06
C ASN A 282 3.26 8.62 -2.48
N VAL A 283 2.14 8.02 -2.71
CA VAL A 283 1.78 7.42 -4.00
C VAL A 283 0.55 8.12 -4.53
N ARG A 284 0.55 8.44 -5.81
CA ARG A 284 -0.61 8.90 -6.56
C ARG A 284 -0.88 7.89 -7.65
N ILE A 285 -1.99 7.14 -7.51
CA ILE A 285 -2.39 6.09 -8.45
C ILE A 285 -3.41 6.67 -9.42
N ASP A 286 -3.21 6.47 -10.71
CA ASP A 286 -4.20 6.83 -11.72
C ASP A 286 -5.40 5.88 -11.58
N GLY A 287 -6.58 6.43 -11.27
CA GLY A 287 -7.83 5.67 -11.15
C GLY A 287 -8.65 5.76 -12.42
N GLU A 288 -9.55 4.80 -12.64
CA GLU A 288 -10.55 4.93 -13.71
C GLU A 288 -11.51 6.09 -13.42
N GLN A 289 -11.73 6.92 -14.44
CA GLN A 289 -12.76 7.94 -14.42
C GLN A 289 -14.12 7.28 -14.59
N ASN A 290 -14.98 7.39 -13.61
CA ASN A 290 -16.40 7.14 -13.82
C ASN A 290 -17.00 8.44 -14.38
N ILE A 291 -17.10 8.52 -15.70
CA ILE A 291 -17.57 9.69 -16.46
C ILE A 291 -19.01 10.11 -16.03
N GLN A 292 -19.70 9.27 -15.25
CA GLN A 292 -21.09 9.52 -14.86
C GLN A 292 -21.29 10.39 -13.60
N ASN A 293 -20.22 10.73 -12.86
CA ASN A 293 -20.32 11.60 -11.69
C ASN A 293 -19.33 12.77 -11.76
N GLU A 294 -19.51 13.65 -12.73
CA GLU A 294 -18.67 14.83 -12.97
C GLU A 294 -18.70 15.90 -11.86
N THR A 295 -19.43 15.70 -10.78
CA THR A 295 -19.72 16.80 -9.82
C THR A 295 -18.73 16.91 -8.65
N TYR A 296 -17.83 15.95 -8.42
CA TYR A 296 -17.01 15.91 -7.19
C TYR A 296 -15.49 15.78 -7.35
N GLY A 297 -14.90 16.12 -8.51
CA GLY A 297 -13.47 15.93 -8.72
C GLY A 297 -12.70 17.07 -9.40
N ASN A 298 -13.40 17.98 -10.04
CA ASN A 298 -12.76 19.06 -10.78
C ASN A 298 -12.47 20.25 -9.86
N LYS A 299 -11.20 20.50 -9.57
CA LYS A 299 -10.81 21.71 -8.87
C LYS A 299 -10.85 22.88 -9.82
N ILE A 300 -11.57 23.91 -9.42
CA ILE A 300 -11.58 25.20 -10.12
C ILE A 300 -10.39 26.00 -9.60
N LEU A 301 -9.39 26.21 -10.43
CA LEU A 301 -8.23 27.02 -10.11
C LEU A 301 -8.32 28.36 -10.78
N VAL A 302 -8.03 29.42 -10.03
CA VAL A 302 -7.91 30.78 -10.54
C VAL A 302 -6.59 31.40 -10.06
N PRO A 303 -5.92 32.24 -10.86
CA PRO A 303 -4.73 32.94 -10.39
C PRO A 303 -5.00 33.79 -9.16
N LEU A 304 -4.07 33.75 -8.19
CA LEU A 304 -4.14 34.55 -6.98
C LEU A 304 -4.30 36.06 -7.28
N SER A 305 -3.76 36.53 -8.42
CA SER A 305 -3.87 37.91 -8.89
C SER A 305 -5.31 38.33 -9.23
N ALA A 306 -6.22 37.38 -9.51
CA ALA A 306 -7.62 37.67 -9.81
C ALA A 306 -8.48 37.79 -8.54
N ILE A 307 -7.97 37.37 -7.36
CA ILE A 307 -8.69 37.44 -6.10
C ILE A 307 -8.61 38.84 -5.51
N VAL A 308 -9.75 39.44 -5.29
CA VAL A 308 -9.91 40.74 -4.64
C VAL A 308 -10.31 40.52 -3.18
N ARG A 309 -9.58 41.12 -2.28
CA ARG A 309 -9.90 41.08 -0.83
C ARG A 309 -10.56 42.40 -0.41
N LYS A 310 -11.68 42.27 0.26
CA LYS A 310 -12.37 43.38 0.86
C LYS A 310 -12.78 43.01 2.27
N ASP A 311 -12.14 43.60 3.25
CA ASP A 311 -12.26 43.23 4.66
C ASP A 311 -11.89 41.75 4.90
N GLN A 312 -12.84 40.93 5.34
CA GLN A 312 -12.66 39.49 5.57
C GLN A 312 -13.21 38.63 4.44
N LEU A 313 -13.68 39.24 3.35
CA LEU A 313 -14.26 38.57 2.22
C LEU A 313 -13.31 38.54 1.05
N GLU A 314 -13.28 37.40 0.37
CA GLU A 314 -12.52 37.21 -0.87
C GLU A 314 -13.48 37.00 -2.04
N GLY A 315 -13.22 37.66 -3.15
CA GLY A 315 -14.06 37.61 -4.33
C GLY A 315 -13.26 37.77 -5.61
N LEU A 316 -13.93 37.67 -6.71
CA LEU A 316 -13.38 37.98 -8.03
C LEU A 316 -14.45 38.68 -8.87
N TYR A 317 -14.00 39.42 -9.90
CA TYR A 317 -14.92 40.05 -10.81
C TYR A 317 -15.27 39.10 -11.97
N THR A 318 -16.58 38.93 -12.22
CA THR A 318 -17.12 38.26 -13.40
C THR A 318 -17.78 39.31 -14.32
N ILE A 319 -18.13 38.93 -15.55
CA ILE A 319 -18.82 39.81 -16.48
C ILE A 319 -20.31 39.42 -16.52
N SER A 320 -21.19 40.38 -16.33
CA SER A 320 -22.63 40.19 -16.48
C SER A 320 -23.03 40.06 -17.95
N GLN A 321 -24.23 39.55 -18.20
CA GLN A 321 -24.80 39.53 -19.57
C GLN A 321 -24.97 40.93 -20.17
N THR A 322 -24.99 41.97 -19.36
CA THR A 322 -25.09 43.38 -19.80
C THR A 322 -23.75 44.07 -20.01
N GLY A 323 -22.62 43.31 -19.95
CA GLY A 323 -21.28 43.87 -20.16
C GLY A 323 -20.76 44.72 -18.98
N THR A 324 -21.18 44.44 -17.78
CA THR A 324 -20.71 45.14 -16.56
C THR A 324 -19.94 44.18 -15.65
N ALA A 325 -18.94 44.70 -14.92
CA ALA A 325 -18.21 43.94 -13.92
C ALA A 325 -19.10 43.67 -12.69
N LEU A 326 -19.18 42.42 -12.26
CA LEU A 326 -19.87 41.98 -11.06
C LEU A 326 -18.87 41.38 -10.06
N LEU A 327 -18.76 41.97 -8.89
CA LEU A 327 -18.00 41.39 -7.81
C LEU A 327 -18.78 40.19 -7.25
N ARG A 328 -18.19 39.00 -7.37
CA ARG A 328 -18.73 37.76 -6.85
C ARG A 328 -17.85 37.25 -5.71
N TRP A 329 -18.47 37.02 -4.57
CA TRP A 329 -17.80 36.43 -3.42
C TRP A 329 -17.55 34.95 -3.68
N VAL A 330 -16.34 34.51 -3.40
CA VAL A 330 -15.91 33.12 -3.55
C VAL A 330 -15.31 32.62 -2.25
N ARG A 331 -15.36 31.32 -2.08
CA ARG A 331 -14.68 30.65 -0.96
C ARG A 331 -13.39 30.02 -1.48
N PRO A 332 -12.23 30.60 -1.21
CA PRO A 332 -10.97 30.00 -1.63
C PRO A 332 -10.62 28.78 -0.76
N GLY A 333 -9.89 27.86 -1.36
CA GLY A 333 -9.33 26.65 -0.75
C GLY A 333 -7.81 26.71 -0.65
N LYS A 334 -7.14 25.61 -1.05
CA LYS A 334 -5.68 25.53 -1.02
C LYS A 334 -5.04 26.33 -2.15
N VAL A 335 -3.86 26.90 -1.87
CA VAL A 335 -3.02 27.57 -2.87
C VAL A 335 -2.08 26.56 -3.51
N TYR A 336 -1.99 26.59 -4.85
CA TYR A 336 -1.16 25.74 -5.66
C TYR A 336 -0.25 26.61 -6.57
N GLY A 337 0.94 26.92 -6.07
CA GLY A 337 1.86 27.85 -6.75
C GLY A 337 1.25 29.25 -6.89
N GLU A 338 1.02 29.72 -8.12
CA GLU A 338 0.39 31.00 -8.42
C GLU A 338 -1.14 30.95 -8.49
N ASN A 339 -1.75 29.76 -8.37
CA ASN A 339 -3.18 29.55 -8.46
C ASN A 339 -3.79 29.21 -7.08
N VAL A 340 -5.05 29.57 -6.89
CA VAL A 340 -5.85 29.21 -5.71
C VAL A 340 -7.10 28.44 -6.14
N GLU A 341 -7.42 27.41 -5.37
CA GLU A 341 -8.65 26.63 -5.54
C GLU A 341 -9.86 27.46 -5.11
N VAL A 342 -10.92 27.44 -5.91
CA VAL A 342 -12.21 28.03 -5.57
C VAL A 342 -13.18 26.89 -5.21
N LEU A 343 -13.52 26.79 -3.93
CA LEU A 343 -14.41 25.75 -3.41
C LEU A 343 -15.87 26.02 -3.72
N SER A 344 -16.28 27.28 -3.84
CA SER A 344 -17.64 27.71 -4.20
C SER A 344 -17.66 29.16 -4.65
N GLY A 345 -18.70 29.52 -5.43
CA GLY A 345 -18.94 30.90 -5.88
C GLY A 345 -18.55 31.18 -7.34
N LEU A 346 -17.91 30.23 -8.04
CA LEU A 346 -17.59 30.33 -9.48
C LEU A 346 -17.93 29.02 -10.17
N ASN A 347 -18.57 29.08 -11.35
CA ASN A 347 -18.81 27.91 -12.17
C ASN A 347 -17.64 27.66 -13.14
N PRO A 348 -17.37 26.40 -13.51
CA PRO A 348 -16.27 26.05 -14.44
C PRO A 348 -16.39 26.73 -15.81
N SER A 349 -17.60 27.02 -16.25
CA SER A 349 -17.88 27.64 -17.55
C SER A 349 -17.91 29.18 -17.54
N GLU A 350 -17.81 29.80 -16.35
CA GLU A 350 -17.86 31.26 -16.21
C GLU A 350 -16.49 31.88 -16.40
N GLN A 351 -16.44 33.02 -17.10
CA GLN A 351 -15.24 33.83 -17.25
C GLN A 351 -15.12 34.82 -16.11
N PHE A 352 -13.90 35.04 -15.67
CA PHE A 352 -13.57 36.05 -14.66
C PHE A 352 -12.57 37.05 -15.23
N ILE A 353 -12.54 38.25 -14.63
CA ILE A 353 -11.60 39.30 -15.00
C ILE A 353 -10.27 39.03 -14.35
N LEU A 354 -9.24 38.73 -15.18
CA LEU A 354 -7.87 38.51 -14.74
C LEU A 354 -7.13 39.83 -14.46
N LYS A 355 -7.32 40.82 -15.35
CA LYS A 355 -6.67 42.12 -15.26
C LYS A 355 -7.56 43.24 -15.81
N ALA A 356 -7.49 44.41 -15.23
CA ALA A 356 -8.22 45.59 -15.65
C ALA A 356 -7.27 46.79 -15.76
N ASP A 357 -7.49 47.64 -16.76
CA ASP A 357 -6.69 48.86 -16.97
C ASP A 357 -7.14 50.04 -16.06
N GLY A 358 -8.17 49.80 -15.23
CA GLY A 358 -8.70 50.81 -14.32
C GLY A 358 -9.29 50.19 -13.06
N LYS A 359 -9.75 51.01 -12.16
CA LYS A 359 -10.37 50.55 -10.87
C LYS A 359 -11.73 49.95 -11.16
N LEU A 360 -11.90 48.67 -10.77
CA LEU A 360 -13.19 47.98 -10.87
C LEU A 360 -14.05 48.22 -9.64
N TYR A 361 -15.34 48.37 -9.88
CA TYR A 361 -16.40 48.34 -8.86
C TYR A 361 -17.65 47.68 -9.45
N ASN A 362 -18.54 47.26 -8.58
CA ASN A 362 -19.73 46.51 -9.00
C ASN A 362 -20.63 47.36 -9.90
N GLY A 363 -20.95 46.85 -11.11
CA GLY A 363 -21.80 47.54 -12.06
C GLY A 363 -21.06 48.47 -13.07
N ILE A 364 -19.74 48.56 -13.02
CA ILE A 364 -18.97 49.37 -14.00
C ILE A 364 -19.03 48.70 -15.41
N PRO A 365 -19.32 49.46 -16.47
CA PRO A 365 -19.22 48.94 -17.83
C PRO A 365 -17.79 48.50 -18.16
N VAL A 366 -17.65 47.33 -18.78
CA VAL A 366 -16.35 46.80 -19.18
C VAL A 366 -16.32 46.43 -20.67
N ILE A 367 -15.16 46.57 -21.29
CA ILE A 367 -14.88 46.08 -22.65
C ILE A 367 -13.78 45.04 -22.58
N VAL A 368 -14.10 43.83 -23.06
CA VAL A 368 -13.14 42.71 -23.09
C VAL A 368 -12.11 42.99 -24.19
N LYS A 369 -10.84 43.05 -23.80
CA LYS A 369 -9.73 42.99 -24.75
C LYS A 369 -9.49 41.57 -25.17
N GLU A 370 -9.63 41.25 -26.46
CA GLU A 370 -9.18 39.96 -26.99
C GLU A 370 -7.69 39.79 -26.73
N THR A 371 -7.33 38.77 -25.95
CA THR A 371 -5.93 38.35 -25.81
C THR A 371 -5.52 37.68 -27.11
N ARG A 372 -4.58 38.30 -27.85
CA ARG A 372 -3.90 37.67 -28.98
C ARG A 372 -2.97 36.57 -28.53
#